data_51451a5bc87c083b0dc4f82068bd2add
#
_entry.id   51451a5bc87c083b0dc4f82068bd2add
#
_cell.length_a   1.000
_cell.length_b   1.000
_cell.length_c   1.000
_cell.angle_alpha   90.00
_cell.angle_beta   90.00
_cell.angle_gamma   90.00
#
_symmetry.space_group_name_H-M   'P 1'
#
loop_
_entity.id
_entity.type
_entity.pdbx_description
1 polymer ?
#
loop_
_entity_poly.entity_id
_entity_poly.type
_entity_poly.pdbx_seq_one_letter_code
_entity_poly.pdbx_strand_id
1 'polypeptide(L)' 'MNELYQVLDGLHLNVDFHNEKRLIDDGLLESLDIVMLVDELMCHYDIEISVEDLVPENFNSAEAIYALVQGLKDEE' A
#
# COMPACT_ATOMS: atom_id res chain seq x y z
N MET A 1 6.71 -3.24 10.09
CA MET A 1 5.53 -3.88 9.47
C MET A 1 4.25 -3.74 10.29
N ASN A 2 4.32 -3.79 11.60
CA ASN A 2 3.10 -3.68 12.43
C ASN A 2 2.34 -2.38 12.20
N GLU A 3 3.06 -1.27 12.09
CA GLU A 3 2.44 0.03 11.82
C GLU A 3 1.72 0.03 10.47
N LEU A 4 2.35 -0.56 9.45
CA LEU A 4 1.74 -0.65 8.13
C LEU A 4 0.46 -1.48 8.17
N TYR A 5 0.48 -2.62 8.86
CA TYR A 5 -0.71 -3.44 8.99
C TYR A 5 -1.84 -2.69 9.68
N GLN A 6 -1.53 -1.85 10.67
CA GLN A 6 -2.53 -1.03 11.33
C GLN A 6 -3.16 -0.04 10.34
N VAL A 7 -2.35 0.57 9.49
CA VAL A 7 -2.86 1.49 8.45
C VAL A 7 -3.76 0.74 7.48
N LEU A 8 -3.30 -0.41 7.00
CA LEU A 8 -4.06 -1.21 6.04
C LEU A 8 -5.38 -1.72 6.63
N ASP A 9 -5.32 -2.21 7.86
CA ASP A 9 -6.53 -2.71 8.54
C ASP A 9 -7.52 -1.57 8.81
N GLY A 10 -7.01 -0.37 9.04
CA GLY A 10 -7.84 0.81 9.30
C GLY A 10 -8.64 1.27 8.10
N LEU A 11 -8.27 0.83 6.89
CA LEU A 11 -9.01 1.16 5.67
C LEU A 11 -10.31 0.38 5.55
N HIS A 12 -10.47 -0.68 6.33
CA HIS A 12 -11.67 -1.53 6.32
C HIS A 12 -11.97 -2.12 4.95
N LEU A 13 -10.92 -2.38 4.18
CA LEU A 13 -11.04 -3.10 2.92
C LEU A 13 -11.08 -4.59 3.25
N ASN A 14 -12.07 -5.28 2.77
CA ASN A 14 -12.28 -6.69 3.10
C ASN A 14 -11.22 -7.60 2.46
N VAL A 15 -9.96 -7.36 2.80
CA VAL A 15 -8.79 -8.01 2.20
C VAL A 15 -7.84 -8.45 3.31
N ASP A 16 -7.26 -9.64 3.16
CA ASP A 16 -6.28 -10.16 4.10
C ASP A 16 -4.87 -9.75 3.68
N PHE A 17 -4.44 -8.58 4.15
CA PHE A 17 -3.12 -8.04 3.81
C PHE A 17 -1.97 -8.89 4.36
N HIS A 18 -2.22 -9.70 5.37
CA HIS A 18 -1.17 -10.53 5.97
C HIS A 18 -0.79 -11.73 5.12
N ASN A 19 -1.74 -12.27 4.35
CA ASN A 19 -1.55 -13.52 3.61
C ASN A 19 -1.60 -13.35 2.09
N GLU A 20 -2.27 -12.32 1.59
CA GLU A 20 -2.41 -12.13 0.16
C GLU A 20 -1.15 -11.55 -0.46
N LYS A 21 -0.73 -12.11 -1.59
CA LYS A 21 0.49 -11.69 -2.29
C LYS A 21 0.21 -11.17 -3.70
N ARG A 22 -1.03 -11.18 -4.14
CA ARG A 22 -1.43 -10.75 -5.48
C ARG A 22 -2.64 -9.86 -5.41
N LEU A 23 -2.57 -8.86 -4.53
CA LEU A 23 -3.70 -7.96 -4.27
C LEU A 23 -4.21 -7.28 -5.54
N ILE A 24 -3.31 -6.86 -6.40
CA ILE A 24 -3.68 -6.19 -7.66
C ILE A 24 -3.96 -7.23 -8.74
N ASP A 25 -3.08 -8.22 -8.90
CA ASP A 25 -3.19 -9.21 -9.97
C ASP A 25 -4.46 -10.05 -9.85
N ASP A 26 -4.90 -10.34 -8.62
CA ASP A 26 -6.11 -11.11 -8.38
C ASP A 26 -7.37 -10.23 -8.27
N GLY A 27 -7.21 -8.92 -8.44
CA GLY A 27 -8.34 -8.00 -8.41
C GLY A 27 -8.94 -7.77 -7.05
N LEU A 28 -8.17 -8.00 -5.99
CA LEU A 28 -8.64 -7.80 -4.62
C LEU A 28 -8.71 -6.32 -4.24
N LEU A 29 -7.90 -5.49 -4.89
CA LEU A 29 -7.94 -4.05 -4.71
C LEU A 29 -8.43 -3.40 -6.00
N GLU A 30 -9.42 -2.54 -5.88
CA GLU A 30 -9.95 -1.78 -7.01
C GLU A 30 -9.27 -0.41 -7.06
N SER A 31 -9.49 0.32 -8.15
CA SER A 31 -8.87 1.64 -8.36
C SER A 31 -9.14 2.60 -7.19
N LEU A 32 -10.38 2.62 -6.72
CA LEU A 32 -10.76 3.48 -5.61
C LEU A 32 -10.06 3.06 -4.31
N ASP A 33 -9.92 1.75 -4.10
CA ASP A 33 -9.23 1.22 -2.94
C ASP A 33 -7.76 1.64 -2.94
N ILE A 34 -7.13 1.62 -4.12
CA ILE A 34 -5.74 2.02 -4.28
C ILE A 34 -5.58 3.52 -3.98
N VAL A 35 -6.51 4.34 -4.44
CA VAL A 35 -6.48 5.79 -4.16
C VAL A 35 -6.56 6.05 -2.66
N MET A 36 -7.48 5.35 -1.98
CA MET A 36 -7.63 5.50 -0.53
C MET A 36 -6.37 5.04 0.21
N LEU A 37 -5.80 3.92 -0.23
CA LEU A 37 -4.58 3.38 0.36
C LEU A 37 -3.41 4.35 0.18
N VAL A 38 -3.23 4.88 -1.03
CA VAL A 38 -2.16 5.83 -1.33
C VAL A 38 -2.30 7.08 -0.47
N ASP A 39 -3.50 7.63 -0.37
CA ASP A 39 -3.78 8.81 0.46
C ASP A 39 -3.39 8.57 1.92
N GLU A 40 -3.78 7.41 2.46
CA GLU A 40 -3.48 7.06 3.84
C GLU A 40 -1.97 6.94 4.06
N LEU A 41 -1.28 6.28 3.14
CA LEU A 41 0.17 6.09 3.25
C LEU A 41 0.91 7.43 3.20
N MET A 42 0.52 8.31 2.29
CA MET A 42 1.15 9.63 2.18
C MET A 42 0.92 10.45 3.44
N CYS A 43 -0.27 10.37 4.00
CA CYS A 43 -0.62 11.11 5.19
C CYS A 43 0.09 10.55 6.43
N HIS A 44 0.06 9.23 6.57
CA HIS A 44 0.59 8.55 7.76
C HIS A 44 2.12 8.61 7.84
N TYR A 45 2.80 8.43 6.71
CA TYR A 45 4.25 8.37 6.67
C TYR A 45 4.91 9.68 6.21
N ASP A 46 4.10 10.66 5.82
CA ASP A 46 4.60 11.95 5.31
C ASP A 46 5.54 11.74 4.12
N ILE A 47 5.08 10.94 3.17
CA ILE A 47 5.81 10.63 1.94
C ILE A 47 4.99 11.06 0.73
N GLU A 48 5.61 11.09 -0.44
CA GLU A 48 4.95 11.42 -1.68
C GLU A 48 5.02 10.22 -2.63
N ILE A 49 3.85 9.70 -3.02
CA ILE A 49 3.76 8.58 -3.95
C ILE A 49 3.32 9.13 -5.31
N SER A 50 4.16 8.98 -6.32
CA SER A 50 3.88 9.49 -7.66
C SER A 50 3.14 8.45 -8.50
N VAL A 51 2.65 8.90 -9.67
CA VAL A 51 1.98 8.02 -10.62
C VAL A 51 2.90 6.89 -11.05
N GLU A 52 4.19 7.16 -11.15
CA GLU A 52 5.20 6.17 -11.55
C GLU A 52 5.32 5.02 -10.55
N ASP A 53 4.97 5.26 -9.30
CA ASP A 53 5.02 4.25 -8.24
C ASP A 53 3.77 3.37 -8.22
N LEU A 54 2.72 3.76 -8.95
CA LEU A 54 1.44 3.05 -8.96
C LEU A 54 1.46 1.88 -9.95
N VAL A 55 2.31 0.91 -9.67
CA VAL A 55 2.41 -0.30 -10.49
C VAL A 55 2.03 -1.51 -9.63
N PRO A 56 1.48 -2.57 -10.24
CA PRO A 56 1.02 -3.74 -9.48
C PRO A 56 2.10 -4.33 -8.57
N GLU A 57 3.34 -4.34 -9.02
CA GLU A 57 4.46 -4.89 -8.27
C GLU A 57 4.63 -4.24 -6.90
N ASN A 58 4.28 -2.96 -6.78
CA ASN A 58 4.44 -2.22 -5.53
C ASN A 58 3.27 -2.41 -4.57
N PHE A 59 2.14 -2.93 -5.03
CA PHE A 59 0.92 -3.01 -4.24
C PHE A 59 0.32 -4.41 -4.15
N ASN A 60 1.01 -5.41 -4.69
CA ASN A 60 0.50 -6.79 -4.65
C ASN A 60 0.52 -7.42 -3.26
N SER A 61 1.34 -6.93 -2.36
CA SER A 61 1.43 -7.49 -1.01
C SER A 61 1.79 -6.40 -0.01
N ALA A 62 1.56 -6.68 1.26
CA ALA A 62 1.96 -5.76 2.33
C ALA A 62 3.47 -5.56 2.34
N GLU A 63 4.23 -6.62 2.06
CA GLU A 63 5.69 -6.52 2.00
C GLU A 63 6.14 -5.60 0.87
N ALA A 64 5.49 -5.66 -0.29
CA ALA A 64 5.79 -4.78 -1.42
C ALA A 64 5.47 -3.32 -1.07
N ILE A 65 4.32 -3.09 -0.45
CA ILE A 65 3.92 -1.75 -0.01
C ILE A 65 4.93 -1.21 1.00
N TYR A 66 5.35 -2.05 1.93
CA TYR A 66 6.32 -1.66 2.95
C TYR A 66 7.65 -1.25 2.31
N ALA A 67 8.12 -2.03 1.33
CA ALA A 67 9.36 -1.72 0.61
C ALA A 67 9.25 -0.38 -0.10
N LEU A 68 8.11 -0.11 -0.73
CA LEU A 68 7.88 1.17 -1.40
C LEU A 68 7.94 2.32 -0.40
N VAL A 69 7.25 2.18 0.74
CA VAL A 69 7.22 3.22 1.78
C VAL A 69 8.63 3.48 2.31
N GLN A 70 9.40 2.44 2.59
CA GLN A 70 10.75 2.59 3.10
C GLN A 70 11.67 3.26 2.09
N GLY A 71 11.55 2.91 0.83
CA GLY A 71 12.33 3.55 -0.23
C GLY A 71 12.04 5.04 -0.34
N LEU A 72 10.77 5.43 -0.26
CA LEU A 72 10.39 6.83 -0.35
C LEU A 72 10.82 7.62 0.88
N LYS A 73 10.79 7.00 2.05
CA LYS A 73 11.26 7.64 3.28
C LYS A 73 12.76 7.89 3.23
N ASP A 74 13.50 6.96 2.67
CA ASP A 74 14.96 7.06 2.60
C ASP A 74 15.42 8.12 1.59
N GLU A 75 14.58 8.50 0.64
CA GLU A 75 14.88 9.54 -0.33
C GLU A 75 14.80 10.95 0.25
N GLU A 76 14.21 11.09 1.40
CA GLU A 76 14.12 12.36 2.10
C GLU A 76 15.37 12.61 2.95
#